data_4749482c75e113386926615bf02abdc2
#
_entry.id   4749482c75e113386926615bf02abdc2
#
_cell.length_a   1.000
_cell.length_b   1.000
_cell.length_c   1.000
_cell.angle_alpha   90.00
_cell.angle_beta   90.00
_cell.angle_gamma   90.00
#
_symmetry.space_group_name_H-M   'P 1'
#
loop_
_entity.id
_entity.type
_entity.pdbx_description
1 polymer ?
#
loop_
_entity_poly.entity_id
_entity_poly.type
_entity_poly.pdbx_seq_one_letter_code
_entity_poly.pdbx_strand_id
1 'polypeptide(L)'
;MRLRVGALALLLLLFVHGGGQQAAEAGGDAFVRVQGTRFVQNGKPFFANGFNAYWLMTFGADPAQRDKVTSALSQAAGAGLSVARTWAFSDGGGSNALQYSPGCYNENTFQGLDFVLSEARKYGIKMILSLVNNYDSFGGRKQYAQWAREQGQTIGSDDEFFTNPVAKGLYKNHIKAVLTRVNTITGVAYKDDPTIMAWELMNEPRCQSDVSGHTIQSWITEMAVHVKSIDGNHLLEAGLEGFYGASSSPSRRSSVNPSGYQVGTDFIANNQAPGIDFATVHSYPDQWLPSLDAPSQLRFLGAWLDAHIADAQAVLRKPLLVAEFGKSRRDPGYSGDDQRDAVFGTVYAKVYNSARAGGPAAGALFWQLLTEGMDSYGDGYEVVLRQAPSTTGVITTQSRRLKGLVRAFVRARKVQRGKTGKGAKGGGN
;
A
#
# COMPACT_ATOMS: atom_id res chain seq x y z
N MET A 1 49.85 -33.18 48.73
CA MET A 1 49.00 -34.30 48.24
C MET A 1 48.05 -33.74 47.18
N ARG A 2 48.27 -34.13 45.93
CA ARG A 2 47.48 -33.73 44.73
C ARG A 2 46.16 -34.52 44.72
N LEU A 3 45.05 -33.92 44.34
CA LEU A 3 44.00 -34.58 43.52
C LEU A 3 42.96 -33.55 43.08
N ARG A 4 42.93 -33.35 41.80
CA ARG A 4 41.83 -33.59 40.85
C ARG A 4 40.47 -32.96 41.20
N VAL A 5 40.18 -31.81 40.63
CA VAL A 5 38.82 -31.44 40.18
C VAL A 5 39.00 -30.91 38.75
N GLY A 6 38.74 -31.73 37.80
CA GLY A 6 38.67 -31.42 36.40
C GLY A 6 37.58 -32.31 35.80
N ALA A 7 36.78 -31.74 34.93
CA ALA A 7 35.76 -32.40 34.12
C ALA A 7 34.31 -32.39 34.69
N LEU A 8 33.66 -31.19 34.72
CA LEU A 8 32.17 -31.11 34.62
C LEU A 8 31.66 -29.73 34.15
N ALA A 9 32.40 -29.01 33.36
CA ALA A 9 32.00 -27.68 32.88
C ALA A 9 31.98 -27.51 31.33
N LEU A 10 31.87 -28.63 30.58
CA LEU A 10 31.97 -28.55 29.11
C LEU A 10 30.79 -29.18 28.34
N LEU A 11 29.62 -29.36 28.98
CA LEU A 11 28.45 -29.99 28.31
C LEU A 11 27.16 -29.18 28.33
N LEU A 12 27.21 -27.90 28.72
CA LEU A 12 26.00 -27.05 28.79
C LEU A 12 26.00 -25.85 27.79
N LEU A 13 26.98 -25.80 26.86
CA LEU A 13 27.08 -24.69 25.88
C LEU A 13 26.74 -25.05 24.42
N LEU A 14 26.23 -26.25 24.15
CA LEU A 14 25.94 -26.72 22.79
C LEU A 14 24.42 -26.83 22.46
N PHE A 15 23.51 -26.41 23.34
CA PHE A 15 22.08 -26.48 23.05
C PHE A 15 21.35 -25.14 22.88
N VAL A 16 22.04 -24.00 22.82
CA VAL A 16 21.39 -22.68 22.68
C VAL A 16 21.52 -22.08 21.26
N HIS A 17 22.28 -22.73 20.37
CA HIS A 17 22.52 -22.17 19.01
C HIS A 17 21.71 -22.81 17.87
N GLY A 18 20.83 -23.77 18.15
CA GLY A 18 20.05 -24.46 17.10
C GLY A 18 18.63 -23.92 16.87
N GLY A 19 18.06 -23.19 17.82
CA GLY A 19 16.66 -22.77 17.75
C GLY A 19 16.39 -21.40 17.12
N GLY A 20 17.38 -20.51 17.13
CA GLY A 20 17.23 -19.13 16.66
C GLY A 20 17.33 -18.94 15.14
N GLN A 21 18.14 -19.74 14.46
CA GLN A 21 18.33 -19.59 13.00
C GLN A 21 17.18 -20.19 12.18
N GLN A 22 16.52 -21.25 12.62
CA GLN A 22 15.37 -21.80 11.88
C GLN A 22 14.13 -20.92 11.98
N ALA A 23 13.93 -20.18 13.06
CA ALA A 23 12.80 -19.26 13.20
C ALA A 23 13.00 -17.98 12.36
N ALA A 24 14.23 -17.48 12.21
CA ALA A 24 14.54 -16.30 11.40
C ALA A 24 14.43 -16.58 9.89
N GLU A 25 14.84 -17.76 9.40
CA GLU A 25 14.68 -18.12 7.99
C GLU A 25 13.22 -18.40 7.59
N ALA A 26 12.40 -18.94 8.50
CA ALA A 26 10.98 -19.14 8.25
C ALA A 26 10.20 -17.81 8.21
N GLY A 27 10.63 -16.78 8.94
CA GLY A 27 9.99 -15.46 8.96
C GLY A 27 10.30 -14.61 7.72
N GLY A 28 11.49 -14.72 7.16
CA GLY A 28 11.93 -13.91 6.00
C GLY A 28 11.12 -14.14 4.73
N ASP A 29 10.68 -15.37 4.48
CA ASP A 29 9.91 -15.74 3.28
C ASP A 29 8.41 -15.37 3.37
N ALA A 30 7.88 -15.07 4.54
CA ALA A 30 6.46 -14.73 4.73
C ALA A 30 6.15 -13.29 4.27
N PHE A 31 7.13 -12.39 4.27
CA PHE A 31 6.98 -11.01 3.82
C PHE A 31 6.94 -10.91 2.29
N VAL A 32 6.20 -9.93 1.79
CA VAL A 32 6.29 -9.53 0.39
C VAL A 32 7.60 -8.77 0.18
N ARG A 33 8.32 -9.10 -0.90
CA ARG A 33 9.61 -8.49 -1.26
C ARG A 33 9.54 -7.93 -2.68
N VAL A 34 10.48 -7.07 -3.01
CA VAL A 34 10.71 -6.60 -4.38
C VAL A 34 11.87 -7.39 -5.01
N GLN A 35 11.66 -7.87 -6.22
CA GLN A 35 12.70 -8.47 -7.05
C GLN A 35 12.63 -7.85 -8.46
N GLY A 36 13.53 -6.91 -8.74
CA GLY A 36 13.47 -6.09 -9.94
C GLY A 36 12.17 -5.28 -9.97
N THR A 37 11.37 -5.46 -11.01
CA THR A 37 10.10 -4.76 -11.20
C THR A 37 8.88 -5.54 -10.68
N ARG A 38 9.05 -6.50 -9.78
CA ARG A 38 7.97 -7.40 -9.34
C ARG A 38 7.92 -7.55 -7.84
N PHE A 39 6.72 -7.74 -7.32
CA PHE A 39 6.54 -8.30 -5.99
C PHE A 39 6.73 -9.80 -6.02
N VAL A 40 7.36 -10.33 -4.97
CA VAL A 40 7.55 -11.75 -4.74
C VAL A 40 7.21 -12.12 -3.30
N GLN A 41 6.65 -13.29 -3.11
CA GLN A 41 6.42 -13.89 -1.79
C GLN A 41 6.69 -15.39 -1.88
N ASN A 42 7.47 -15.93 -0.95
CA ASN A 42 7.87 -17.34 -0.95
C ASN A 42 8.47 -17.77 -2.31
N GLY A 43 9.29 -16.89 -2.91
CA GLY A 43 9.94 -17.14 -4.20
C GLY A 43 9.00 -17.23 -5.41
N LYS A 44 7.75 -16.79 -5.28
CA LYS A 44 6.74 -16.75 -6.36
C LYS A 44 6.32 -15.31 -6.62
N PRO A 45 5.92 -14.96 -7.85
CA PRO A 45 5.29 -13.68 -8.11
C PRO A 45 4.08 -13.46 -7.21
N PHE A 46 4.00 -12.27 -6.64
CA PHE A 46 2.85 -11.79 -5.88
C PHE A 46 2.20 -10.64 -6.64
N PHE A 47 0.88 -10.69 -6.83
CA PHE A 47 0.12 -9.62 -7.47
C PHE A 47 -0.87 -9.02 -6.46
N ALA A 48 -0.76 -7.71 -6.26
CA ALA A 48 -1.60 -6.96 -5.35
C ALA A 48 -2.96 -6.62 -5.99
N ASN A 49 -3.83 -7.63 -6.16
CA ASN A 49 -5.20 -7.39 -6.60
C ASN A 49 -6.08 -7.17 -5.39
N GLY A 50 -6.67 -5.96 -5.25
CA GLY A 50 -7.29 -5.62 -3.98
C GLY A 50 -8.21 -4.41 -4.02
N PHE A 51 -8.36 -3.80 -2.87
CA PHE A 51 -9.31 -2.72 -2.61
C PHE A 51 -8.81 -1.75 -1.56
N ASN A 52 -9.44 -0.57 -1.53
CA ASN A 52 -9.33 0.40 -0.45
C ASN A 52 -10.54 0.27 0.49
N ALA A 53 -10.32 0.41 1.79
CA ALA A 53 -11.37 0.46 2.80
C ALA A 53 -10.87 1.28 4.00
N TYR A 54 -10.91 2.60 3.88
CA TYR A 54 -10.39 3.54 4.88
C TYR A 54 -11.03 3.38 6.26
N TRP A 55 -12.25 2.91 6.31
CA TRP A 55 -13.10 2.79 7.50
C TRP A 55 -12.77 1.60 8.42
N LEU A 56 -11.94 0.64 7.98
CA LEU A 56 -11.72 -0.63 8.69
C LEU A 56 -11.33 -0.43 10.15
N MET A 57 -10.38 0.48 10.45
CA MET A 57 -9.89 0.71 11.81
C MET A 57 -11.00 1.20 12.74
N THR A 58 -11.79 2.18 12.30
CA THR A 58 -12.85 2.77 13.13
C THR A 58 -13.98 1.78 13.40
N PHE A 59 -14.35 0.97 12.41
CA PHE A 59 -15.33 -0.11 12.57
C PHE A 59 -14.77 -1.26 13.43
N GLY A 60 -13.49 -1.56 13.31
CA GLY A 60 -12.81 -2.53 14.16
C GLY A 60 -12.76 -2.12 15.64
N ALA A 61 -12.78 -0.81 15.92
CA ALA A 61 -12.79 -0.26 17.26
C ALA A 61 -14.16 -0.43 17.97
N ASP A 62 -15.25 -0.45 17.19
CA ASP A 62 -16.58 -0.65 17.73
C ASP A 62 -16.99 -2.13 17.68
N PRO A 63 -17.13 -2.82 18.83
CA PRO A 63 -17.55 -4.22 18.86
C PRO A 63 -18.85 -4.50 18.09
N ALA A 64 -19.79 -3.54 18.04
CA ALA A 64 -21.07 -3.66 17.33
C ALA A 64 -20.91 -3.57 15.79
N GLN A 65 -19.75 -3.11 15.28
CA GLN A 65 -19.48 -2.95 13.86
C GLN A 65 -18.41 -3.92 13.32
N ARG A 66 -17.81 -4.74 14.18
CA ARG A 66 -16.76 -5.70 13.78
C ARG A 66 -17.20 -6.71 12.73
N ASP A 67 -18.49 -7.03 12.70
CA ASP A 67 -19.07 -7.90 11.68
C ASP A 67 -18.90 -7.31 10.27
N LYS A 68 -18.93 -5.99 10.10
CA LYS A 68 -18.69 -5.30 8.83
C LYS A 68 -17.25 -5.54 8.34
N VAL A 69 -16.27 -5.42 9.25
CA VAL A 69 -14.85 -5.71 8.94
C VAL A 69 -14.68 -7.17 8.50
N THR A 70 -15.20 -8.10 9.29
CA THR A 70 -15.14 -9.54 8.98
C THR A 70 -15.85 -9.84 7.66
N SER A 71 -17.03 -9.26 7.41
CA SER A 71 -17.79 -9.43 6.16
C SER A 71 -17.00 -8.92 4.94
N ALA A 72 -16.44 -7.70 5.02
CA ALA A 72 -15.65 -7.12 3.94
C ALA A 72 -14.46 -8.01 3.57
N LEU A 73 -13.66 -8.40 4.55
CA LEU A 73 -12.46 -9.23 4.33
C LEU A 73 -12.83 -10.63 3.81
N SER A 74 -13.89 -11.24 4.36
CA SER A 74 -14.38 -12.54 3.91
C SER A 74 -14.88 -12.51 2.46
N GLN A 75 -15.71 -11.52 2.11
CA GLN A 75 -16.22 -11.35 0.74
C GLN A 75 -15.08 -11.05 -0.24
N ALA A 76 -14.13 -10.20 0.14
CA ALA A 76 -12.95 -9.88 -0.65
C ALA A 76 -12.08 -11.12 -0.93
N ALA A 77 -11.80 -11.93 0.10
CA ALA A 77 -11.08 -13.19 -0.04
C ALA A 77 -11.84 -14.17 -0.97
N GLY A 78 -13.16 -14.26 -0.84
CA GLY A 78 -14.04 -15.05 -1.71
C GLY A 78 -13.97 -14.61 -3.17
N ALA A 79 -13.87 -13.31 -3.44
CA ALA A 79 -13.64 -12.73 -4.77
C ALA A 79 -12.19 -12.92 -5.26
N GLY A 80 -11.31 -13.45 -4.41
CA GLY A 80 -9.90 -13.72 -4.71
C GLY A 80 -9.00 -12.51 -4.63
N LEU A 81 -9.45 -11.44 -3.97
CA LEU A 81 -8.62 -10.28 -3.63
C LEU A 81 -7.58 -10.67 -2.59
N SER A 82 -6.42 -10.02 -2.63
CA SER A 82 -5.23 -10.39 -1.84
C SER A 82 -4.64 -9.25 -1.04
N VAL A 83 -5.05 -8.00 -1.31
CA VAL A 83 -4.53 -6.80 -0.63
C VAL A 83 -5.68 -5.86 -0.28
N ALA A 84 -5.62 -5.28 0.91
CA ALA A 84 -6.45 -4.14 1.33
C ALA A 84 -5.55 -2.97 1.72
N ARG A 85 -5.92 -1.75 1.30
CA ARG A 85 -5.30 -0.51 1.77
C ARG A 85 -6.25 0.20 2.71
N THR A 86 -5.76 0.64 3.88
CA THR A 86 -6.54 1.30 4.91
C THR A 86 -5.73 2.34 5.67
N TRP A 87 -6.40 3.14 6.49
CA TRP A 87 -5.77 4.16 7.31
C TRP A 87 -5.23 3.56 8.62
N ALA A 88 -3.98 3.88 8.96
CA ALA A 88 -3.39 3.72 10.28
C ALA A 88 -3.20 5.09 10.95
N PHE A 89 -4.10 5.99 10.68
CA PHE A 89 -4.17 7.34 11.23
C PHE A 89 -5.63 7.77 11.41
N SER A 90 -5.87 8.62 12.36
CA SER A 90 -7.04 9.49 12.56
C SER A 90 -6.59 10.47 13.65
N ASP A 91 -6.25 11.71 13.27
CA ASP A 91 -5.54 12.65 14.10
C ASP A 91 -6.45 13.78 14.56
N GLY A 92 -6.32 14.22 15.82
CA GLY A 92 -7.05 15.34 16.40
C GLY A 92 -8.31 14.98 17.16
N GLY A 93 -9.21 15.96 17.34
CA GLY A 93 -10.41 15.81 18.14
C GLY A 93 -11.54 15.08 17.39
N GLY A 94 -11.87 13.90 17.81
CA GLY A 94 -13.00 13.11 17.31
C GLY A 94 -13.22 11.86 18.14
N SER A 95 -14.43 11.34 18.19
CA SER A 95 -14.76 10.15 19.00
C SER A 95 -13.95 8.91 18.61
N ASN A 96 -13.50 8.84 17.35
CA ASN A 96 -12.75 7.71 16.79
C ASN A 96 -11.31 8.10 16.40
N ALA A 97 -10.76 9.21 16.94
CA ALA A 97 -9.37 9.55 16.72
C ALA A 97 -8.45 8.43 17.18
N LEU A 98 -7.42 8.13 16.40
CA LEU A 98 -6.35 7.24 16.81
C LEU A 98 -5.37 7.99 17.70
N GLN A 99 -4.97 9.20 17.30
CA GLN A 99 -4.12 10.10 18.05
C GLN A 99 -4.89 11.41 18.33
N TYR A 100 -5.36 11.61 19.54
CA TYR A 100 -6.17 12.81 19.88
C TYR A 100 -5.33 14.03 20.26
N SER A 101 -4.08 13.84 20.66
CA SER A 101 -3.05 14.88 20.83
C SER A 101 -1.67 14.23 20.63
N PRO A 102 -0.60 15.02 20.41
CA PRO A 102 0.72 14.49 20.10
C PRO A 102 1.20 13.42 21.10
N GLY A 103 1.41 12.21 20.60
CA GLY A 103 1.85 11.06 21.39
C GLY A 103 0.80 10.43 22.31
N CYS A 104 -0.43 10.96 22.33
CA CYS A 104 -1.54 10.42 23.12
C CYS A 104 -2.52 9.66 22.22
N TYR A 105 -2.58 8.36 22.40
CA TYR A 105 -3.34 7.46 21.54
C TYR A 105 -4.59 6.93 22.23
N ASN A 106 -5.64 6.74 21.43
CA ASN A 106 -6.85 6.05 21.84
C ASN A 106 -6.61 4.53 21.70
N GLU A 107 -6.45 3.86 22.81
CA GLU A 107 -6.18 2.42 22.83
C GLU A 107 -7.31 1.61 22.19
N ASN A 108 -8.58 2.04 22.36
CA ASN A 108 -9.70 1.38 21.72
C ASN A 108 -9.62 1.42 20.18
N THR A 109 -9.21 2.58 19.63
CA THR A 109 -9.03 2.72 18.18
C THR A 109 -7.81 1.91 17.68
N PHE A 110 -6.73 1.86 18.45
CA PHE A 110 -5.61 0.96 18.16
C PHE A 110 -6.03 -0.50 18.19
N GLN A 111 -6.82 -0.93 19.17
CA GLN A 111 -7.37 -2.30 19.21
C GLN A 111 -8.28 -2.57 18.01
N GLY A 112 -8.93 -1.55 17.46
CA GLY A 112 -9.64 -1.67 16.18
C GLY A 112 -8.71 -2.05 15.03
N LEU A 113 -7.55 -1.43 14.93
CA LEU A 113 -6.54 -1.79 13.93
C LEU A 113 -5.92 -3.17 14.20
N ASP A 114 -5.69 -3.53 15.48
CA ASP A 114 -5.28 -4.88 15.88
C ASP A 114 -6.26 -5.94 15.38
N PHE A 115 -7.56 -5.67 15.53
CA PHE A 115 -8.64 -6.55 15.06
C PHE A 115 -8.61 -6.69 13.53
N VAL A 116 -8.47 -5.58 12.79
CA VAL A 116 -8.37 -5.58 11.32
C VAL A 116 -7.21 -6.45 10.86
N LEU A 117 -6.02 -6.30 11.43
CA LEU A 117 -4.85 -7.10 11.08
C LEU A 117 -5.04 -8.59 11.40
N SER A 118 -5.66 -8.90 12.54
CA SER A 118 -5.99 -10.27 12.91
C SER A 118 -6.96 -10.92 11.91
N GLU A 119 -8.02 -10.22 11.52
CA GLU A 119 -8.98 -10.71 10.53
C GLU A 119 -8.34 -10.80 9.13
N ALA A 120 -7.53 -9.82 8.71
CA ALA A 120 -6.82 -9.87 7.44
C ALA A 120 -5.90 -11.10 7.35
N ARG A 121 -5.17 -11.42 8.44
CA ARG A 121 -4.37 -12.63 8.56
C ARG A 121 -5.21 -13.91 8.37
N LYS A 122 -6.37 -13.98 9.01
CA LYS A 122 -7.30 -15.11 8.93
C LYS A 122 -7.79 -15.36 7.49
N TYR A 123 -8.06 -14.30 6.74
CA TYR A 123 -8.52 -14.40 5.36
C TYR A 123 -7.38 -14.37 4.32
N GLY A 124 -6.12 -14.30 4.75
CA GLY A 124 -4.95 -14.29 3.88
C GLY A 124 -4.82 -13.01 3.03
N ILE A 125 -5.39 -11.89 3.51
CA ILE A 125 -5.30 -10.57 2.87
C ILE A 125 -4.10 -9.82 3.46
N LYS A 126 -3.26 -9.27 2.60
CA LYS A 126 -2.15 -8.39 2.97
C LYS A 126 -2.65 -6.95 3.13
N MET A 127 -2.02 -6.19 4.02
CA MET A 127 -2.44 -4.82 4.32
C MET A 127 -1.39 -3.80 3.87
N ILE A 128 -1.82 -2.72 3.23
CA ILE A 128 -1.06 -1.49 3.06
C ILE A 128 -1.65 -0.48 4.05
N LEU A 129 -0.81 0.08 4.90
CA LEU A 129 -1.21 0.99 5.96
C LEU A 129 -0.68 2.40 5.69
N SER A 130 -1.60 3.34 5.42
CA SER A 130 -1.29 4.75 5.27
C SER A 130 -1.10 5.42 6.64
N LEU A 131 -0.07 6.25 6.78
CA LEU A 131 0.37 6.80 8.08
C LEU A 131 -0.10 8.23 8.34
N VAL A 132 -0.56 8.96 7.32
CA VAL A 132 -1.17 10.28 7.44
C VAL A 132 -1.91 10.66 6.15
N ASN A 133 -2.82 11.62 6.24
CA ASN A 133 -3.52 12.17 5.08
C ASN A 133 -2.96 13.54 4.67
N ASN A 134 -2.93 13.81 3.37
CA ASN A 134 -2.73 15.16 2.86
C ASN A 134 -3.94 16.08 3.14
N TYR A 135 -5.14 15.52 3.13
CA TYR A 135 -6.40 16.23 3.30
C TYR A 135 -6.81 16.34 4.78
N ASP A 136 -7.77 17.24 5.07
CA ASP A 136 -8.26 17.51 6.42
C ASP A 136 -9.10 16.36 7.00
N SER A 137 -9.62 15.48 6.17
CA SER A 137 -10.36 14.31 6.62
C SER A 137 -9.45 13.42 7.48
N PHE A 138 -9.94 13.06 8.66
CA PHE A 138 -9.19 12.34 9.70
C PHE A 138 -7.95 13.13 10.22
N GLY A 139 -8.00 14.47 10.19
CA GLY A 139 -6.96 15.36 10.70
C GLY A 139 -5.86 15.69 9.69
N GLY A 140 -5.09 14.69 9.29
CA GLY A 140 -4.05 14.83 8.29
C GLY A 140 -2.97 15.85 8.61
N ARG A 141 -2.22 16.30 7.59
CA ARG A 141 -1.10 17.25 7.74
C ARG A 141 -1.50 18.55 8.43
N LYS A 142 -2.73 19.01 8.24
CA LYS A 142 -3.27 20.20 8.89
C LYS A 142 -3.28 20.06 10.41
N GLN A 143 -3.64 18.89 10.93
CA GLN A 143 -3.66 18.65 12.37
C GLN A 143 -2.25 18.71 12.97
N TYR A 144 -1.24 18.17 12.27
CA TYR A 144 0.16 18.27 12.70
C TYR A 144 0.68 19.71 12.68
N ALA A 145 0.31 20.48 11.64
CA ALA A 145 0.62 21.91 11.58
C ALA A 145 -0.04 22.66 12.75
N GLN A 146 -1.29 22.34 13.10
CA GLN A 146 -1.99 22.91 14.24
C GLN A 146 -1.30 22.55 15.57
N TRP A 147 -0.94 21.31 15.79
CA TRP A 147 -0.21 20.89 16.99
C TRP A 147 1.16 21.58 17.13
N ALA A 148 1.84 21.82 16.01
CA ALA A 148 3.08 22.60 16.04
C ALA A 148 2.84 24.08 16.42
N ARG A 149 1.74 24.71 15.94
CA ARG A 149 1.32 26.05 16.38
C ARG A 149 1.06 26.09 17.89
N GLU A 150 0.38 25.09 18.42
CA GLU A 150 0.09 24.94 19.86
C GLU A 150 1.38 24.80 20.72
N GLN A 151 2.46 24.31 20.09
CA GLN A 151 3.80 24.26 20.69
C GLN A 151 4.65 25.50 20.41
N GLY A 152 4.01 26.60 20.00
CA GLY A 152 4.67 27.90 19.82
C GLY A 152 5.37 28.11 18.47
N GLN A 153 5.14 27.23 17.48
CA GLN A 153 5.70 27.43 16.15
C GLN A 153 4.89 28.44 15.35
N THR A 154 5.57 29.34 14.65
CA THR A 154 4.94 30.20 13.66
C THR A 154 4.78 29.40 12.36
N ILE A 155 3.56 29.07 12.00
CA ILE A 155 3.21 28.31 10.81
C ILE A 155 2.13 29.07 10.03
N GLY A 156 2.47 29.55 8.84
CA GLY A 156 1.60 30.33 7.97
C GLY A 156 0.75 29.48 7.01
N SER A 157 1.19 28.27 6.73
CA SER A 157 0.52 27.34 5.82
C SER A 157 0.60 25.91 6.33
N ASP A 158 -0.42 25.10 6.04
CA ASP A 158 -0.40 23.66 6.38
C ASP A 158 0.65 22.88 5.54
N ASP A 159 1.15 23.44 4.44
CA ASP A 159 2.29 22.90 3.70
C ASP A 159 3.59 22.89 4.51
N GLU A 160 3.67 23.72 5.57
CA GLU A 160 4.82 23.71 6.48
C GLU A 160 4.91 22.42 7.32
N PHE A 161 3.90 21.55 7.27
CA PHE A 161 4.01 20.17 7.73
C PHE A 161 5.26 19.47 7.14
N PHE A 162 5.57 19.74 5.89
CA PHE A 162 6.70 19.12 5.20
C PHE A 162 8.06 19.70 5.59
N THR A 163 8.11 20.91 6.13
CA THR A 163 9.36 21.63 6.41
C THR A 163 9.60 21.93 7.89
N ASN A 164 8.55 22.21 8.66
CA ASN A 164 8.69 22.57 10.06
C ASN A 164 9.24 21.40 10.89
N PRO A 165 10.34 21.57 11.64
CA PRO A 165 10.97 20.48 12.38
C PRO A 165 10.10 19.90 13.50
N VAL A 166 9.24 20.72 14.13
CA VAL A 166 8.32 20.25 15.19
C VAL A 166 7.24 19.37 14.56
N ALA A 167 6.56 19.83 13.50
CA ALA A 167 5.54 19.05 12.80
C ALA A 167 6.10 17.71 12.29
N LYS A 168 7.29 17.72 11.65
CA LYS A 168 7.99 16.50 11.22
C LYS A 168 8.35 15.60 12.40
N GLY A 169 8.76 16.17 13.52
CA GLY A 169 9.07 15.42 14.76
C GLY A 169 7.85 14.70 15.32
N LEU A 170 6.71 15.38 15.37
CA LEU A 170 5.44 14.81 15.81
C LEU A 170 5.02 13.65 14.90
N TYR A 171 5.14 13.83 13.59
CA TYR A 171 4.81 12.78 12.63
C TYR A 171 5.76 11.56 12.73
N LYS A 172 7.07 11.78 12.91
CA LYS A 172 8.03 10.70 13.18
C LYS A 172 7.69 9.91 14.43
N ASN A 173 7.20 10.57 15.48
CA ASN A 173 6.74 9.90 16.69
C ASN A 173 5.51 9.03 16.42
N HIS A 174 4.57 9.49 15.59
CA HIS A 174 3.42 8.71 15.15
C HIS A 174 3.87 7.47 14.36
N ILE A 175 4.74 7.64 13.36
CA ILE A 175 5.34 6.52 12.62
C ILE A 175 5.87 5.47 13.59
N LYS A 176 6.73 5.91 14.54
CA LYS A 176 7.32 4.99 15.51
C LYS A 176 6.27 4.26 16.35
N ALA A 177 5.25 4.96 16.84
CA ALA A 177 4.18 4.39 17.65
C ALA A 177 3.41 3.29 16.89
N VAL A 178 3.05 3.55 15.62
CA VAL A 178 2.34 2.58 14.79
C VAL A 178 3.23 1.39 14.47
N LEU A 179 4.43 1.59 13.97
CA LEU A 179 5.31 0.50 13.53
C LEU A 179 5.70 -0.43 14.68
N THR A 180 5.90 0.11 15.89
CA THR A 180 6.31 -0.67 17.06
C THR A 180 5.14 -1.18 17.90
N ARG A 181 3.89 -0.88 17.52
CA ARG A 181 2.69 -1.42 18.18
C ARG A 181 2.76 -2.93 18.23
N VAL A 182 2.54 -3.50 19.41
CA VAL A 182 2.32 -4.93 19.57
C VAL A 182 0.81 -5.19 19.50
N ASN A 183 0.38 -5.95 18.52
CA ASN A 183 -1.02 -6.33 18.32
C ASN A 183 -1.52 -7.11 19.54
N THR A 184 -2.55 -6.61 20.20
CA THR A 184 -3.09 -7.19 21.45
C THR A 184 -3.76 -8.55 21.24
N ILE A 185 -4.14 -8.90 20.02
CA ILE A 185 -4.80 -10.17 19.68
C ILE A 185 -3.77 -11.22 19.26
N THR A 186 -2.76 -10.82 18.45
CA THR A 186 -1.79 -11.76 17.87
C THR A 186 -0.48 -11.83 18.65
N GLY A 187 -0.19 -10.84 19.51
CA GLY A 187 1.07 -10.72 20.24
C GLY A 187 2.27 -10.34 19.35
N VAL A 188 2.07 -10.00 18.06
CA VAL A 188 3.13 -9.69 17.12
C VAL A 188 3.24 -8.19 16.97
N ALA A 189 4.45 -7.64 16.99
CA ALA A 189 4.66 -6.24 16.67
C ALA A 189 4.35 -5.98 15.18
N TYR A 190 3.76 -4.82 14.86
CA TYR A 190 3.36 -4.52 13.48
C TYR A 190 4.55 -4.61 12.50
N LYS A 191 5.71 -4.07 12.88
CA LYS A 191 6.95 -4.17 12.09
C LYS A 191 7.46 -5.60 11.87
N ASP A 192 6.90 -6.58 12.58
CA ASP A 192 7.28 -7.99 12.49
C ASP A 192 6.11 -8.87 11.97
N ASP A 193 4.95 -8.25 11.63
CA ASP A 193 3.77 -8.96 11.15
C ASP A 193 3.71 -9.04 9.61
N PRO A 194 3.97 -10.21 9.02
CA PRO A 194 3.92 -10.36 7.57
C PRO A 194 2.53 -10.23 6.96
N THR A 195 1.48 -10.02 7.76
CA THR A 195 0.15 -9.62 7.26
C THR A 195 0.22 -8.22 6.66
N ILE A 196 1.03 -7.33 7.21
CA ILE A 196 1.32 -6.03 6.62
C ILE A 196 2.25 -6.28 5.41
N MET A 197 1.90 -5.71 4.27
CA MET A 197 2.70 -5.73 3.05
C MET A 197 3.61 -4.52 2.99
N ALA A 198 3.05 -3.35 3.27
CA ALA A 198 3.74 -2.09 3.09
C ALA A 198 3.21 -0.99 4.02
N TRP A 199 4.08 -0.03 4.28
CA TRP A 199 3.76 1.29 4.82
C TRP A 199 3.62 2.28 3.69
N GLU A 200 2.68 3.21 3.84
CA GLU A 200 2.52 4.36 2.95
C GLU A 200 2.79 5.63 3.75
N LEU A 201 3.73 6.47 3.25
CA LEU A 201 4.13 7.68 3.96
C LEU A 201 2.98 8.67 4.13
N MET A 202 2.18 8.89 3.10
CA MET A 202 1.04 9.81 3.15
C MET A 202 0.07 9.48 2.04
N ASN A 203 -1.23 9.48 2.33
CA ASN A 203 -2.23 9.47 1.27
C ASN A 203 -2.15 10.77 0.46
N GLU A 204 -1.82 10.67 -0.83
CA GLU A 204 -1.83 11.74 -1.83
C GLU A 204 -1.08 13.03 -1.44
N PRO A 205 0.23 12.96 -1.13
CA PRO A 205 0.99 14.14 -0.75
C PRO A 205 0.94 15.22 -1.83
N ARG A 206 0.67 16.47 -1.42
CA ARG A 206 0.66 17.67 -2.28
C ARG A 206 1.25 18.85 -1.52
N CYS A 207 2.05 19.68 -2.19
CA CYS A 207 2.60 20.92 -1.65
C CYS A 207 2.32 22.07 -2.62
N GLN A 208 1.28 22.84 -2.34
CA GLN A 208 0.85 23.94 -3.23
C GLN A 208 1.78 25.16 -3.11
N SER A 209 2.45 25.32 -1.98
CA SER A 209 3.41 26.40 -1.76
C SER A 209 4.75 26.19 -2.48
N ASP A 210 5.04 24.97 -2.92
CA ASP A 210 6.23 24.62 -3.70
C ASP A 210 5.92 23.60 -4.79
N VAL A 211 5.52 24.09 -5.94
CA VAL A 211 5.25 23.24 -7.12
C VAL A 211 6.52 22.76 -7.85
N SER A 212 7.71 23.18 -7.39
CA SER A 212 8.99 22.68 -7.95
C SER A 212 9.23 21.19 -7.59
N GLY A 213 8.61 20.71 -6.52
CA GLY A 213 8.76 19.34 -6.02
C GLY A 213 9.90 19.16 -5.02
N HIS A 214 10.74 20.15 -4.74
CA HIS A 214 11.87 20.02 -3.83
C HIS A 214 11.43 19.75 -2.38
N THR A 215 10.37 20.41 -1.92
CA THR A 215 9.82 20.22 -0.57
C THR A 215 9.35 18.79 -0.35
N ILE A 216 8.52 18.27 -1.24
CA ILE A 216 8.03 16.88 -1.16
C ILE A 216 9.18 15.88 -1.30
N GLN A 217 10.12 16.10 -2.23
CA GLN A 217 11.27 15.23 -2.41
C GLN A 217 12.11 15.10 -1.14
N SER A 218 12.40 16.24 -0.50
CA SER A 218 13.18 16.29 0.75
C SER A 218 12.46 15.56 1.88
N TRP A 219 11.14 15.81 2.00
CA TRP A 219 10.31 15.19 3.03
C TRP A 219 10.20 13.66 2.83
N ILE A 220 9.94 13.19 1.61
CA ILE A 220 9.89 11.75 1.31
C ILE A 220 11.22 11.09 1.67
N THR A 221 12.34 11.70 1.27
CA THR A 221 13.66 11.17 1.57
C THR A 221 13.91 11.05 3.08
N GLU A 222 13.56 12.09 3.84
CA GLU A 222 13.72 12.09 5.30
C GLU A 222 12.82 11.05 5.99
N MET A 223 11.55 10.96 5.58
CA MET A 223 10.60 10.04 6.20
C MET A 223 10.87 8.59 5.81
N ALA A 224 11.32 8.32 4.57
CA ALA A 224 11.71 6.98 4.16
C ALA A 224 12.89 6.44 4.98
N VAL A 225 13.92 7.27 5.21
CA VAL A 225 15.04 6.92 6.09
C VAL A 225 14.54 6.62 7.51
N HIS A 226 13.62 7.44 8.03
CA HIS A 226 13.08 7.24 9.36
C HIS A 226 12.28 5.93 9.48
N VAL A 227 11.36 5.64 8.55
CA VAL A 227 10.62 4.36 8.53
C VAL A 227 11.58 3.18 8.46
N LYS A 228 12.53 3.20 7.52
CA LYS A 228 13.48 2.08 7.31
C LYS A 228 14.45 1.89 8.48
N SER A 229 14.68 2.92 9.30
CA SER A 229 15.46 2.79 10.54
C SER A 229 14.71 2.02 11.64
N ILE A 230 13.38 1.95 11.57
CA ILE A 230 12.53 1.25 12.54
C ILE A 230 12.13 -0.15 12.01
N ASP A 231 11.85 -0.23 10.71
CA ASP A 231 11.34 -1.42 10.06
C ASP A 231 12.05 -1.68 8.72
N GLY A 232 12.90 -2.69 8.71
CA GLY A 232 13.57 -3.22 7.52
C GLY A 232 12.81 -4.38 6.85
N ASN A 233 11.68 -4.83 7.41
CA ASN A 233 10.95 -6.00 6.93
C ASN A 233 9.92 -5.66 5.87
N HIS A 234 9.20 -4.56 6.02
CA HIS A 234 8.09 -4.19 5.14
C HIS A 234 8.54 -3.32 3.99
N LEU A 235 7.75 -3.36 2.92
CA LEU A 235 7.88 -2.43 1.80
C LEU A 235 7.42 -1.04 2.23
N LEU A 236 7.89 -0.03 1.50
CA LEU A 236 7.52 1.37 1.71
C LEU A 236 7.20 2.02 0.37
N GLU A 237 6.16 2.83 0.35
CA GLU A 237 5.79 3.69 -0.77
C GLU A 237 5.40 5.08 -0.29
N ALA A 238 5.32 6.04 -1.22
CA ALA A 238 5.15 7.45 -0.87
C ALA A 238 3.68 7.91 -0.83
N GLY A 239 2.75 7.17 -1.44
CA GLY A 239 1.33 7.50 -1.55
C GLY A 239 0.97 8.43 -2.71
N LEU A 240 1.77 8.42 -3.77
CA LEU A 240 1.64 9.35 -4.89
C LEU A 240 0.45 9.01 -5.79
N GLU A 241 -0.23 10.06 -6.28
CA GLU A 241 -1.21 9.97 -7.37
C GLU A 241 -0.56 9.69 -8.72
N GLY A 242 0.70 10.09 -8.91
CA GLY A 242 1.47 9.83 -10.12
C GLY A 242 1.75 11.05 -10.99
N PHE A 243 1.43 12.27 -10.57
CA PHE A 243 1.69 13.46 -11.39
C PHE A 243 3.19 13.65 -11.64
N TYR A 244 3.53 13.90 -12.92
CA TYR A 244 4.90 14.19 -13.33
C TYR A 244 5.29 15.61 -12.92
N GLY A 245 6.50 15.77 -12.39
CA GLY A 245 7.06 17.04 -11.93
C GLY A 245 8.27 17.48 -12.74
N ALA A 246 9.15 18.26 -12.10
CA ALA A 246 10.26 18.95 -12.73
C ALA A 246 11.34 18.03 -13.34
N SER A 247 11.44 16.77 -12.87
CA SER A 247 12.36 15.78 -13.47
C SER A 247 11.96 15.36 -14.89
N SER A 248 10.71 15.63 -15.27
CA SER A 248 10.18 15.33 -16.60
C SER A 248 10.14 16.57 -17.46
N SER A 249 10.31 16.42 -18.78
CA SER A 249 10.22 17.55 -19.73
C SER A 249 8.84 18.23 -19.69
N PRO A 250 8.74 19.54 -20.00
CA PRO A 250 7.45 20.23 -20.07
C PRO A 250 6.46 19.55 -21.02
N SER A 251 6.93 19.04 -22.17
CA SER A 251 6.09 18.32 -23.12
C SER A 251 5.56 17.00 -22.52
N ARG A 252 6.38 16.27 -21.75
CA ARG A 252 5.92 15.06 -21.05
C ARG A 252 4.83 15.39 -20.04
N ARG A 253 5.05 16.41 -19.20
CA ARG A 253 4.06 16.84 -18.21
C ARG A 253 2.73 17.24 -18.85
N SER A 254 2.77 18.06 -19.89
CA SER A 254 1.55 18.51 -20.58
C SER A 254 0.82 17.41 -21.34
N SER A 255 1.52 16.35 -21.76
CA SER A 255 0.91 15.23 -22.49
C SER A 255 0.33 14.15 -21.58
N VAL A 256 0.80 14.05 -20.34
CA VAL A 256 0.40 12.96 -19.41
C VAL A 256 -0.43 13.48 -18.24
N ASN A 257 -0.03 14.59 -17.60
CA ASN A 257 -0.79 15.13 -16.47
C ASN A 257 -2.16 15.65 -16.93
N PRO A 258 -3.24 15.33 -16.20
CA PRO A 258 -4.55 15.87 -16.52
C PRO A 258 -4.54 17.39 -16.39
N SER A 259 -5.01 18.10 -17.43
CA SER A 259 -5.18 19.58 -17.43
C SER A 259 -3.97 20.37 -16.92
N GLY A 260 -2.75 19.83 -17.06
CA GLY A 260 -1.52 20.48 -16.59
C GLY A 260 -1.34 20.48 -15.07
N TYR A 261 -1.94 19.56 -14.36
CA TYR A 261 -1.83 19.41 -12.90
C TYR A 261 -0.39 19.48 -12.42
N GLN A 262 -0.13 20.44 -11.50
CA GLN A 262 1.12 20.59 -10.76
C GLN A 262 0.78 20.77 -9.28
N VAL A 263 1.16 19.80 -8.48
CA VAL A 263 0.77 19.73 -7.06
C VAL A 263 1.99 19.59 -6.13
N GLY A 264 3.19 19.88 -6.65
CA GLY A 264 4.43 19.79 -5.88
C GLY A 264 4.98 18.38 -5.74
N THR A 265 4.44 17.40 -6.47
CA THR A 265 4.99 16.04 -6.56
C THR A 265 5.72 15.82 -7.89
N ASP A 266 6.56 14.81 -7.93
CA ASP A 266 7.27 14.36 -9.13
C ASP A 266 7.33 12.84 -9.13
N PHE A 267 6.51 12.21 -9.99
CA PHE A 267 6.39 10.77 -10.06
C PHE A 267 7.75 10.07 -10.19
N ILE A 268 8.65 10.60 -11.01
CA ILE A 268 9.96 9.97 -11.20
C ILE A 268 10.86 10.22 -9.98
N ALA A 269 11.12 11.47 -9.64
CA ALA A 269 12.07 11.82 -8.58
C ALA A 269 11.64 11.28 -7.21
N ASN A 270 10.35 11.40 -6.87
CA ASN A 270 9.85 10.94 -5.57
C ASN A 270 9.95 9.43 -5.41
N ASN A 271 9.68 8.67 -6.47
CA ASN A 271 9.81 7.21 -6.43
C ASN A 271 11.26 6.73 -6.53
N GLN A 272 12.22 7.59 -6.90
CA GLN A 272 13.66 7.29 -6.86
C GLN A 272 14.27 7.52 -5.48
N ALA A 273 13.54 8.13 -4.54
CA ALA A 273 14.03 8.36 -3.17
C ALA A 273 14.51 7.03 -2.55
N PRO A 274 15.68 7.02 -1.87
CA PRO A 274 16.17 5.85 -1.16
C PRO A 274 15.16 5.37 -0.12
N GLY A 275 14.92 4.06 -0.08
CA GLY A 275 13.96 3.44 0.85
C GLY A 275 12.53 3.31 0.29
N ILE A 276 12.16 4.00 -0.77
CA ILE A 276 10.91 3.76 -1.50
C ILE A 276 11.07 2.50 -2.36
N ASP A 277 10.28 1.48 -2.10
CA ASP A 277 10.43 0.15 -2.71
C ASP A 277 9.63 -0.02 -4.00
N PHE A 278 8.48 0.63 -4.12
CA PHE A 278 7.63 0.57 -5.30
C PHE A 278 6.90 1.89 -5.55
N ALA A 279 6.44 2.07 -6.76
CA ALA A 279 5.71 3.26 -7.19
C ALA A 279 4.20 3.03 -7.12
N THR A 280 3.46 4.10 -6.85
CA THR A 280 2.00 4.11 -6.88
C THR A 280 1.46 5.16 -7.83
N VAL A 281 0.26 4.91 -8.35
CA VAL A 281 -0.57 5.88 -9.05
C VAL A 281 -2.02 5.74 -8.60
N HIS A 282 -2.73 6.87 -8.59
CA HIS A 282 -4.19 6.91 -8.49
C HIS A 282 -4.78 7.25 -9.86
N SER A 283 -6.07 6.98 -10.08
CA SER A 283 -6.66 7.17 -11.41
C SER A 283 -8.15 7.49 -11.31
N TYR A 284 -8.45 8.78 -11.34
CA TYR A 284 -9.81 9.32 -11.27
C TYR A 284 -10.10 10.27 -12.44
N PRO A 285 -10.20 9.75 -13.69
CA PRO A 285 -10.39 10.60 -14.86
C PRO A 285 -11.71 11.39 -14.83
N ASP A 286 -12.73 10.92 -14.14
CA ASP A 286 -14.00 11.62 -13.92
C ASP A 286 -13.84 12.85 -13.02
N GLN A 287 -12.96 12.82 -12.02
CA GLN A 287 -12.65 13.99 -11.19
C GLN A 287 -11.70 14.96 -11.88
N TRP A 288 -10.68 14.43 -12.56
CA TRP A 288 -9.62 15.24 -13.16
C TRP A 288 -10.04 15.89 -14.47
N LEU A 289 -10.96 15.27 -15.19
CA LEU A 289 -11.42 15.66 -16.53
C LEU A 289 -12.95 15.58 -16.62
N PRO A 290 -13.69 16.28 -15.73
CA PRO A 290 -15.15 16.14 -15.63
C PRO A 290 -15.90 16.65 -16.86
N SER A 291 -15.25 17.46 -17.72
CA SER A 291 -15.80 17.96 -18.98
C SER A 291 -15.72 16.97 -20.13
N LEU A 292 -14.95 15.88 -19.98
CA LEU A 292 -14.82 14.88 -21.03
C LEU A 292 -15.90 13.80 -20.92
N ASP A 293 -16.33 13.29 -22.09
CA ASP A 293 -17.21 12.12 -22.14
C ASP A 293 -16.53 10.84 -21.64
N ALA A 294 -17.29 9.84 -21.27
CA ALA A 294 -16.80 8.59 -20.75
C ALA A 294 -15.78 7.88 -21.67
N PRO A 295 -15.97 7.81 -23.02
CA PRO A 295 -14.96 7.26 -23.91
C PRO A 295 -13.63 8.04 -23.89
N SER A 296 -13.66 9.36 -23.75
CA SER A 296 -12.46 10.20 -23.66
C SER A 296 -11.75 10.01 -22.33
N GLN A 297 -12.50 9.90 -21.22
CA GLN A 297 -11.97 9.57 -19.91
C GLN A 297 -11.28 8.19 -19.92
N LEU A 298 -11.83 7.19 -20.61
CA LEU A 298 -11.21 5.87 -20.76
C LEU A 298 -9.94 5.90 -21.61
N ARG A 299 -9.91 6.71 -22.70
CA ARG A 299 -8.68 6.89 -23.49
C ARG A 299 -7.58 7.53 -22.65
N PHE A 300 -7.91 8.56 -21.89
CA PHE A 300 -6.97 9.19 -20.96
C PHE A 300 -6.44 8.18 -19.94
N LEU A 301 -7.32 7.43 -19.28
CA LEU A 301 -6.95 6.38 -18.30
C LEU A 301 -5.97 5.37 -18.91
N GLY A 302 -6.26 4.91 -20.13
CA GLY A 302 -5.36 3.99 -20.84
C GLY A 302 -3.99 4.57 -21.10
N ALA A 303 -3.91 5.82 -21.55
CA ALA A 303 -2.65 6.53 -21.82
C ALA A 303 -1.88 6.84 -20.53
N TRP A 304 -2.58 7.26 -19.46
CA TRP A 304 -2.02 7.47 -18.13
C TRP A 304 -1.31 6.23 -17.61
N LEU A 305 -1.99 5.09 -17.62
CA LEU A 305 -1.42 3.82 -17.16
C LEU A 305 -0.26 3.35 -18.05
N ASP A 306 -0.35 3.48 -19.38
CA ASP A 306 0.74 3.11 -20.30
C ASP A 306 2.00 3.92 -20.02
N ALA A 307 1.86 5.23 -19.79
CA ALA A 307 2.97 6.13 -19.49
C ALA A 307 3.70 5.70 -18.21
N HIS A 308 2.94 5.45 -17.12
CA HIS A 308 3.50 5.05 -15.83
C HIS A 308 4.11 3.65 -15.85
N ILE A 309 3.49 2.69 -16.55
CA ILE A 309 4.03 1.35 -16.76
C ILE A 309 5.37 1.42 -17.51
N ALA A 310 5.45 2.24 -18.57
CA ALA A 310 6.68 2.42 -19.33
C ALA A 310 7.81 3.01 -18.47
N ASP A 311 7.51 4.06 -17.69
CA ASP A 311 8.51 4.71 -16.85
C ASP A 311 8.89 3.87 -15.62
N ALA A 312 7.96 3.14 -15.03
CA ALA A 312 8.25 2.17 -13.98
C ALA A 312 9.20 1.07 -14.46
N GLN A 313 9.05 0.62 -15.72
CA GLN A 313 9.94 -0.37 -16.33
C GLN A 313 11.31 0.19 -16.69
N ALA A 314 11.34 1.33 -17.38
CA ALA A 314 12.56 1.82 -18.03
C ALA A 314 13.39 2.72 -17.11
N VAL A 315 12.73 3.56 -16.31
CA VAL A 315 13.36 4.60 -15.49
C VAL A 315 13.46 4.20 -14.03
N LEU A 316 12.34 3.85 -13.40
CA LEU A 316 12.32 3.52 -11.96
C LEU A 316 12.89 2.14 -11.69
N ARG A 317 12.64 1.18 -12.57
CA ARG A 317 12.96 -0.24 -12.39
C ARG A 317 12.36 -0.80 -11.09
N LYS A 318 11.16 -0.37 -10.77
CA LYS A 318 10.39 -0.74 -9.57
C LYS A 318 9.02 -1.29 -9.94
N PRO A 319 8.39 -2.09 -9.07
CA PRO A 319 6.97 -2.43 -9.23
C PRO A 319 6.11 -1.17 -9.25
N LEU A 320 5.03 -1.21 -10.03
CA LEU A 320 4.00 -0.17 -10.08
C LEU A 320 2.68 -0.75 -9.58
N LEU A 321 2.07 -0.10 -8.61
CA LEU A 321 0.74 -0.41 -8.09
C LEU A 321 -0.23 0.72 -8.46
N VAL A 322 -1.35 0.40 -9.09
CA VAL A 322 -2.48 1.32 -9.18
C VAL A 322 -3.19 1.27 -7.82
N ALA A 323 -2.79 2.16 -6.91
CA ALA A 323 -3.20 2.08 -5.50
C ALA A 323 -4.63 2.57 -5.28
N GLU A 324 -5.15 3.41 -6.20
CA GLU A 324 -6.55 3.78 -6.22
C GLU A 324 -7.05 3.94 -7.67
N PHE A 325 -8.27 3.50 -7.91
CA PHE A 325 -9.02 3.80 -9.13
C PHE A 325 -10.51 3.54 -8.91
N GLY A 326 -11.34 4.22 -9.68
CA GLY A 326 -12.78 4.04 -9.60
C GLY A 326 -13.52 4.82 -10.67
N LYS A 327 -14.86 4.72 -10.62
CA LYS A 327 -15.81 5.54 -11.40
C LYS A 327 -16.96 5.91 -10.50
N SER A 328 -17.17 7.20 -10.29
CA SER A 328 -18.23 7.70 -9.43
C SER A 328 -19.60 7.60 -10.10
N ARG A 329 -20.58 7.10 -9.35
CA ARG A 329 -22.00 7.20 -9.72
C ARG A 329 -22.54 8.62 -9.63
N ARG A 330 -21.80 9.52 -8.95
CA ARG A 330 -22.15 10.94 -8.82
C ARG A 330 -21.60 11.77 -9.98
N ASP A 331 -20.81 11.18 -10.88
CA ASP A 331 -20.40 11.85 -12.12
C ASP A 331 -21.64 12.18 -12.95
N PRO A 332 -21.83 13.46 -13.38
CA PRO A 332 -22.97 13.85 -14.19
C PRO A 332 -23.12 13.06 -15.50
N GLY A 333 -22.03 12.49 -16.01
CA GLY A 333 -22.02 11.63 -17.19
C GLY A 333 -22.26 10.14 -16.92
N TYR A 334 -22.52 9.75 -15.66
CA TYR A 334 -22.73 8.35 -15.32
C TYR A 334 -24.10 7.85 -15.81
N SER A 335 -24.10 6.83 -16.65
CA SER A 335 -25.31 6.25 -17.26
C SER A 335 -25.61 4.82 -16.80
N GLY A 336 -24.68 4.18 -16.07
CA GLY A 336 -24.86 2.81 -15.58
C GLY A 336 -23.57 2.12 -15.18
N ASP A 337 -23.70 0.94 -14.58
CA ASP A 337 -22.58 0.15 -14.07
C ASP A 337 -21.61 -0.33 -15.18
N ASP A 338 -22.08 -0.36 -16.43
CA ASP A 338 -21.23 -0.64 -17.60
C ASP A 338 -20.05 0.35 -17.74
N GLN A 339 -20.24 1.61 -17.37
CA GLN A 339 -19.16 2.60 -17.36
C GLN A 339 -18.13 2.31 -16.26
N ARG A 340 -18.59 1.92 -15.06
CA ARG A 340 -17.69 1.49 -13.98
C ARG A 340 -16.95 0.23 -14.39
N ASP A 341 -17.63 -0.75 -14.95
CA ASP A 341 -17.05 -2.00 -15.42
C ASP A 341 -16.02 -1.77 -16.54
N ALA A 342 -16.24 -0.78 -17.41
CA ALA A 342 -15.28 -0.37 -18.44
C ALA A 342 -14.00 0.22 -17.84
N VAL A 343 -14.10 1.05 -16.78
CA VAL A 343 -12.94 1.57 -16.04
C VAL A 343 -12.17 0.42 -15.40
N PHE A 344 -12.85 -0.46 -14.66
CA PHE A 344 -12.25 -1.63 -14.01
C PHE A 344 -11.60 -2.56 -15.06
N GLY A 345 -12.29 -2.85 -16.14
CA GLY A 345 -11.77 -3.66 -17.24
C GLY A 345 -10.51 -3.07 -17.88
N THR A 346 -10.47 -1.75 -18.07
CA THR A 346 -9.31 -1.05 -18.62
C THR A 346 -8.10 -1.16 -17.70
N VAL A 347 -8.24 -0.83 -16.40
CA VAL A 347 -7.16 -0.94 -15.41
C VAL A 347 -6.65 -2.38 -15.34
N TYR A 348 -7.55 -3.33 -15.18
CA TYR A 348 -7.18 -4.74 -15.05
C TYR A 348 -6.54 -5.32 -16.31
N ALA A 349 -6.96 -4.88 -17.50
CA ALA A 349 -6.32 -5.30 -18.74
C ALA A 349 -4.88 -4.77 -18.84
N LYS A 350 -4.62 -3.49 -18.49
CA LYS A 350 -3.27 -2.91 -18.47
C LYS A 350 -2.37 -3.65 -17.48
N VAL A 351 -2.84 -3.88 -16.25
CA VAL A 351 -2.11 -4.64 -15.23
C VAL A 351 -1.81 -6.07 -15.72
N TYR A 352 -2.82 -6.78 -16.21
CA TYR A 352 -2.64 -8.15 -16.66
C TYR A 352 -1.68 -8.28 -17.84
N ASN A 353 -1.80 -7.39 -18.84
CA ASN A 353 -0.94 -7.42 -20.02
C ASN A 353 0.53 -7.13 -19.66
N SER A 354 0.77 -6.12 -18.81
CA SER A 354 2.10 -5.83 -18.27
C SER A 354 2.66 -7.03 -17.48
N ALA A 355 1.91 -7.55 -16.52
CA ALA A 355 2.32 -8.69 -15.70
C ALA A 355 2.64 -9.93 -16.54
N ARG A 356 1.81 -10.24 -17.54
CA ARG A 356 2.01 -11.37 -18.48
C ARG A 356 3.27 -11.21 -19.32
N ALA A 357 3.58 -9.98 -19.73
CA ALA A 357 4.81 -9.67 -20.48
C ALA A 357 6.05 -9.58 -19.57
N GLY A 358 5.89 -9.71 -18.25
CA GLY A 358 6.97 -9.59 -17.30
C GLY A 358 7.32 -8.15 -16.91
N GLY A 359 6.42 -7.21 -17.18
CA GLY A 359 6.54 -5.80 -16.86
C GLY A 359 6.22 -5.46 -15.40
N PRO A 360 6.25 -4.16 -15.04
CA PRO A 360 6.25 -3.68 -13.67
C PRO A 360 4.87 -3.56 -13.02
N ALA A 361 3.75 -3.56 -13.78
CA ALA A 361 2.43 -3.43 -13.19
C ALA A 361 2.12 -4.65 -12.31
N ALA A 362 2.15 -4.42 -11.00
CA ALA A 362 2.13 -5.45 -9.98
C ALA A 362 0.75 -5.64 -9.32
N GLY A 363 -0.23 -4.81 -9.68
CA GLY A 363 -1.58 -4.91 -9.15
C GLY A 363 -2.40 -3.65 -9.28
N ALA A 364 -3.64 -3.74 -8.77
CA ALA A 364 -4.56 -2.61 -8.68
C ALA A 364 -5.52 -2.77 -7.50
N LEU A 365 -5.82 -1.67 -6.79
CA LEU A 365 -6.72 -1.59 -5.66
C LEU A 365 -7.83 -0.60 -6.01
N PHE A 366 -9.07 -1.06 -6.10
CA PHE A 366 -10.17 -0.15 -6.39
C PHE A 366 -10.59 0.68 -5.16
N TRP A 367 -11.04 1.89 -5.37
CA TRP A 367 -11.67 2.73 -4.39
C TRP A 367 -13.19 2.64 -4.61
N GLN A 368 -13.99 2.24 -3.61
CA GLN A 368 -13.66 1.59 -2.35
C GLN A 368 -14.59 0.40 -2.11
N LEU A 369 -14.22 -0.51 -1.20
CA LEU A 369 -15.07 -1.60 -0.77
C LEU A 369 -15.92 -1.18 0.44
N LEU A 370 -17.22 -1.35 0.32
CA LEU A 370 -18.16 -1.34 1.44
C LEU A 370 -18.88 -2.68 1.55
N THR A 371 -19.57 -2.91 2.66
CA THR A 371 -20.49 -4.03 2.84
C THR A 371 -21.93 -3.54 2.95
N GLU A 372 -22.86 -4.47 2.92
CA GLU A 372 -24.28 -4.18 3.07
C GLU A 372 -24.56 -3.40 4.37
N GLY A 373 -25.44 -2.40 4.31
CA GLY A 373 -25.81 -1.54 5.43
C GLY A 373 -24.77 -0.47 5.78
N MET A 374 -23.89 -0.12 4.83
CA MET A 374 -22.92 0.98 4.95
C MET A 374 -23.24 2.15 4.00
N ASP A 375 -24.48 2.32 3.57
CA ASP A 375 -24.87 3.30 2.54
C ASP A 375 -24.46 4.74 2.88
N SER A 376 -24.48 5.11 4.18
CA SER A 376 -24.06 6.44 4.66
C SER A 376 -22.56 6.73 4.48
N TYR A 377 -21.74 5.72 4.21
CA TYR A 377 -20.30 5.83 3.94
C TYR A 377 -19.98 5.88 2.45
N GLY A 378 -21.02 5.82 1.59
CA GLY A 378 -20.87 5.88 0.14
C GLY A 378 -20.47 7.27 -0.33
N ASP A 379 -19.46 7.32 -1.19
CA ASP A 379 -18.95 8.53 -1.85
C ASP A 379 -19.26 8.58 -3.36
N GLY A 380 -19.94 7.55 -3.85
CA GLY A 380 -20.25 7.35 -5.26
C GLY A 380 -19.33 6.34 -5.96
N TYR A 381 -18.17 6.04 -5.41
CA TYR A 381 -17.22 5.05 -5.95
C TYR A 381 -17.39 3.66 -5.35
N GLU A 382 -18.13 3.54 -4.27
CA GLU A 382 -18.24 2.30 -3.51
C GLU A 382 -18.70 1.11 -4.34
N VAL A 383 -18.09 -0.03 -4.06
CA VAL A 383 -18.49 -1.34 -4.54
C VAL A 383 -18.94 -2.17 -3.33
N VAL A 384 -20.20 -2.62 -3.34
CA VAL A 384 -20.70 -3.65 -2.43
C VAL A 384 -20.79 -4.93 -3.25
N LEU A 385 -19.88 -5.88 -3.01
CA LEU A 385 -19.66 -7.03 -3.92
C LEU A 385 -20.93 -7.82 -4.21
N ARG A 386 -21.79 -8.02 -3.23
CA ARG A 386 -23.04 -8.76 -3.41
C ARG A 386 -24.12 -7.97 -4.15
N GLN A 387 -24.06 -6.65 -4.14
CA GLN A 387 -25.03 -5.75 -4.78
C GLN A 387 -24.58 -5.30 -6.18
N ALA A 388 -23.30 -5.53 -6.54
CA ALA A 388 -22.72 -5.16 -7.83
C ALA A 388 -22.20 -6.40 -8.59
N PRO A 389 -23.09 -7.32 -9.02
CA PRO A 389 -22.67 -8.62 -9.59
C PRO A 389 -21.84 -8.49 -10.87
N SER A 390 -22.10 -7.50 -11.71
CA SER A 390 -21.34 -7.23 -12.93
C SER A 390 -19.90 -6.85 -12.59
N THR A 391 -19.70 -5.82 -11.79
CA THR A 391 -18.38 -5.37 -11.34
C THR A 391 -17.63 -6.46 -10.58
N THR A 392 -18.33 -7.22 -9.72
CA THR A 392 -17.77 -8.38 -9.01
C THR A 392 -17.30 -9.46 -9.99
N GLY A 393 -18.01 -9.67 -11.10
CA GLY A 393 -17.60 -10.53 -12.19
C GLY A 393 -16.28 -10.10 -12.83
N VAL A 394 -16.10 -8.78 -13.07
CA VAL A 394 -14.87 -8.21 -13.60
C VAL A 394 -13.71 -8.42 -12.60
N ILE A 395 -13.93 -8.11 -11.30
CA ILE A 395 -12.95 -8.29 -10.22
C ILE A 395 -12.51 -9.76 -10.10
N THR A 396 -13.45 -10.69 -10.03
CA THR A 396 -13.14 -12.13 -9.88
C THR A 396 -12.44 -12.70 -11.11
N THR A 397 -12.74 -12.18 -12.30
CA THR A 397 -12.04 -12.54 -13.52
C THR A 397 -10.58 -12.11 -13.47
N GLN A 398 -10.29 -10.90 -13.02
CA GLN A 398 -8.91 -10.44 -12.81
C GLN A 398 -8.18 -11.32 -11.79
N SER A 399 -8.79 -11.62 -10.65
CA SER A 399 -8.21 -12.51 -9.63
C SER A 399 -7.81 -13.87 -10.22
N ARG A 400 -8.68 -14.45 -11.04
CA ARG A 400 -8.42 -15.74 -11.72
C ARG A 400 -7.26 -15.65 -12.71
N ARG A 401 -7.21 -14.56 -13.52
CA ARG A 401 -6.13 -14.31 -14.49
C ARG A 401 -4.77 -14.21 -13.80
N LEU A 402 -4.65 -13.41 -12.75
CA LEU A 402 -3.40 -13.23 -12.01
C LEU A 402 -2.96 -14.52 -11.30
N LYS A 403 -3.88 -15.27 -10.68
CA LYS A 403 -3.59 -16.61 -10.13
C LYS A 403 -3.12 -17.58 -11.23
N GLY A 404 -3.61 -17.43 -12.46
CA GLY A 404 -3.15 -18.19 -13.63
C GLY A 404 -1.68 -17.92 -13.96
N LEU A 405 -1.24 -16.64 -13.93
CA LEU A 405 0.16 -16.27 -14.16
C LEU A 405 1.10 -16.86 -13.09
N VAL A 406 0.71 -16.81 -11.82
CA VAL A 406 1.50 -17.42 -10.72
C VAL A 406 1.67 -18.92 -10.94
N ARG A 407 0.58 -19.62 -11.33
CA ARG A 407 0.62 -21.07 -11.62
C ARG A 407 1.54 -21.38 -12.80
N ALA A 408 1.47 -20.59 -13.87
CA ALA A 408 2.33 -20.74 -15.05
C ALA A 408 3.81 -20.57 -14.68
N PHE A 409 4.15 -19.55 -13.89
CA PHE A 409 5.51 -19.32 -13.39
C PHE A 409 6.04 -20.50 -12.58
N VAL A 410 5.24 -21.04 -11.64
CA VAL A 410 5.63 -22.19 -10.81
C VAL A 410 5.88 -23.45 -11.68
N ARG A 411 5.05 -23.69 -12.70
CA ARG A 411 5.24 -24.80 -13.66
C ARG A 411 6.54 -24.64 -14.44
N ALA A 412 6.81 -23.45 -14.98
CA ALA A 412 8.02 -23.19 -15.76
C ALA A 412 9.31 -23.43 -14.92
N ARG A 413 9.33 -22.97 -13.66
CA ARG A 413 10.48 -23.23 -12.74
C ARG A 413 10.69 -24.72 -12.44
N LYS A 414 9.63 -25.52 -12.29
CA LYS A 414 9.73 -26.96 -12.07
C LYS A 414 10.35 -27.67 -13.27
N VAL A 415 9.97 -27.28 -14.50
CA VAL A 415 10.53 -27.84 -15.73
C VAL A 415 12.03 -27.52 -15.87
N GLN A 416 12.43 -26.27 -15.57
CA GLN A 416 13.84 -25.89 -15.61
C GLN A 416 14.69 -26.68 -14.60
N ARG A 417 14.23 -26.81 -13.34
CA ARG A 417 14.92 -27.60 -12.32
C ARG A 417 15.02 -29.08 -12.67
N GLY A 418 14.03 -29.65 -13.33
CA GLY A 418 14.05 -31.04 -13.78
C GLY A 418 15.05 -31.28 -14.94
N LYS A 419 15.30 -30.27 -15.78
CA LYS A 419 16.31 -30.34 -16.86
C LYS A 419 17.75 -30.24 -16.32
N THR A 420 18.02 -29.33 -15.38
CA THR A 420 19.34 -29.16 -14.76
C THR A 420 19.74 -30.36 -13.88
N GLY A 421 18.77 -31.00 -13.20
CA GLY A 421 19.01 -32.20 -12.38
C GLY A 421 19.28 -33.46 -13.20
N LYS A 422 18.87 -33.54 -14.49
CA LYS A 422 19.19 -34.67 -15.36
C LYS A 422 20.56 -34.54 -16.05
N GLY A 423 21.07 -33.32 -16.25
CA GLY A 423 22.38 -33.10 -16.83
C GLY A 423 23.57 -33.43 -15.89
N ALA A 424 23.33 -33.46 -14.57
CA ALA A 424 24.36 -33.75 -13.57
C ALA A 424 24.56 -35.27 -13.29
N LYS A 425 23.71 -36.15 -13.85
CA LYS A 425 23.83 -37.61 -13.64
C LYS A 425 24.36 -38.38 -14.86
N GLY A 426 24.82 -37.69 -15.92
CA GLY A 426 25.29 -38.32 -17.17
C GLY A 426 26.80 -38.19 -17.42
N GLY A 427 27.64 -37.94 -16.42
CA GLY A 427 29.08 -37.80 -16.55
C GLY A 427 29.84 -38.67 -15.54
N GLY A 428 29.66 -40.00 -15.65
CA GLY A 428 30.38 -40.95 -14.85
C GLY A 428 30.44 -42.29 -15.59
N ASN A 429 31.37 -42.41 -16.50
CA ASN A 429 31.99 -43.67 -16.95
C ASN A 429 33.43 -43.37 -17.24
#